data_04ae0c828f2d0bd5ae65ca9fdd1ee0c1
#
_entry.id   04ae0c828f2d0bd5ae65ca9fdd1ee0c1
#
_cell.length_a   1.000
_cell.length_b   1.000
_cell.length_c   1.000
_cell.angle_alpha   90.00
_cell.angle_beta   90.00
_cell.angle_gamma   90.00
#
_symmetry.space_group_name_H-M   'P 1'
#
loop_
_entity.id
_entity.type
_entity.pdbx_description
1 polymer ?
#
loop_
_entity_poly.entity_id
_entity_poly.type
_entity_poly.pdbx_seq_one_letter_code
_entity_poly.pdbx_strand_id
1 'polypeptide(L)'
;LWREEGLQLPKRHKKRRRLYHKDSSIIRLRPTHPNHVWAIDFVQDKLSNGRSYKMLTVLDEYTRQALAVTVRTRMGAEDVLEALYPLLLQHGTPEYIRSDNGPEFVAEAMQIWLQRVGIKPIQIYPGSPWENGYNERFKGTLRREVLNAERFATTKQAKIVINHWLRQYNHTRPHQALNMRPPIPETLIRNGPELGG
;
A
#
# COMPACT_ATOMS: atom_id res chain seq x y z
N LEU A 1 2.68 45.26 14.54
CA LEU A 1 2.15 44.37 15.60
C LEU A 1 2.76 42.96 15.53
N TRP A 2 2.40 42.10 14.51
CA TRP A 2 2.92 40.71 14.43
C TRP A 2 4.43 40.60 14.20
N ARG A 3 5.06 41.60 13.57
CA ARG A 3 6.53 41.68 13.40
C ARG A 3 7.25 42.13 14.64
N GLU A 4 6.64 43.02 15.39
CA GLU A 4 7.20 43.61 16.62
C GLU A 4 7.16 42.61 17.77
N GLU A 5 6.14 41.76 17.83
CA GLU A 5 5.92 40.74 18.84
C GLU A 5 6.66 39.40 18.52
N GLY A 6 7.42 39.32 17.45
CA GLY A 6 8.16 38.10 17.09
C GLY A 6 7.27 36.88 16.72
N LEU A 7 5.97 37.09 16.55
CA LEU A 7 4.98 36.02 16.26
C LEU A 7 4.89 35.65 14.76
N GLN A 8 5.99 35.77 14.03
CA GLN A 8 6.02 35.39 12.64
C GLN A 8 6.17 33.87 12.54
N LEU A 9 5.28 33.23 11.77
CA LEU A 9 5.47 31.84 11.36
C LEU A 9 6.79 31.69 10.62
N PRO A 10 7.58 30.64 10.89
CA PRO A 10 8.82 30.39 10.17
C PRO A 10 8.55 30.37 8.68
N LYS A 11 9.39 31.07 7.90
CA LYS A 11 9.25 31.12 6.44
C LYS A 11 9.19 29.68 5.90
N ARG A 12 8.11 29.33 5.19
CA ARG A 12 8.02 28.07 4.50
C ARG A 12 9.26 27.91 3.62
N HIS A 13 10.07 26.87 3.88
CA HIS A 13 11.17 26.53 2.99
C HIS A 13 10.61 26.39 1.58
N LYS A 14 11.16 27.16 0.63
CA LYS A 14 10.81 27.01 -0.78
C LYS A 14 11.05 25.55 -1.15
N LYS A 15 10.00 24.85 -1.58
CA LYS A 15 10.16 23.49 -2.12
C LYS A 15 11.24 23.56 -3.19
N ARG A 16 12.31 22.75 -3.06
CA ARG A 16 13.33 22.62 -4.10
C ARG A 16 12.59 22.36 -5.41
N ARG A 17 12.81 23.23 -6.43
CA ARG A 17 12.30 23.00 -7.77
C ARG A 17 12.92 21.71 -8.26
N ARG A 18 12.10 20.67 -8.46
CA ARG A 18 12.56 19.42 -9.07
C ARG A 18 13.02 19.77 -10.46
N LEU A 19 14.31 19.54 -10.75
CA LEU A 19 14.84 19.56 -12.11
C LEU A 19 14.22 18.34 -12.81
N TYR A 20 13.19 18.58 -13.61
CA TYR A 20 12.68 17.59 -14.54
C TYR A 20 13.74 17.45 -15.64
N HIS A 21 14.44 16.31 -15.68
CA HIS A 21 15.11 15.91 -16.89
C HIS A 21 14.03 15.61 -17.94
N LYS A 22 14.01 16.38 -19.01
CA LYS A 22 13.01 16.28 -20.09
C LYS A 22 12.96 14.90 -20.76
N ASP A 23 14.02 14.10 -20.63
CA ASP A 23 14.19 12.80 -21.30
C ASP A 23 13.87 11.58 -20.42
N SER A 24 13.42 11.76 -19.18
CA SER A 24 13.08 10.67 -18.28
C SER A 24 11.58 10.52 -18.08
N SER A 25 10.76 10.75 -19.08
CA SER A 25 9.35 10.38 -19.05
C SER A 25 9.19 8.86 -19.26
N ILE A 26 9.62 8.06 -18.25
CA ILE A 26 9.16 6.69 -18.16
C ILE A 26 7.66 6.77 -18.05
N ILE A 27 6.98 6.32 -19.10
CA ILE A 27 5.51 6.28 -19.13
C ILE A 27 5.11 5.26 -18.08
N ARG A 28 4.66 5.77 -16.92
CA ARG A 28 4.13 4.91 -15.88
C ARG A 28 2.92 4.14 -16.43
N LEU A 29 2.95 2.81 -16.35
CA LEU A 29 1.77 1.99 -16.63
C LEU A 29 0.64 2.40 -15.67
N ARG A 30 -0.44 2.95 -16.22
CA ARG A 30 -1.64 3.31 -15.46
C ARG A 30 -2.61 2.14 -15.50
N PRO A 31 -3.17 1.72 -14.37
CA PRO A 31 -4.17 0.67 -14.35
C PRO A 31 -5.43 1.11 -15.11
N THR A 32 -6.02 0.22 -15.88
CA THR A 32 -7.22 0.47 -16.70
C THR A 32 -8.44 -0.31 -16.22
N HIS A 33 -8.26 -1.35 -15.40
CA HIS A 33 -9.34 -2.19 -14.86
C HIS A 33 -8.90 -2.83 -13.53
N PRO A 34 -9.84 -3.40 -12.75
CA PRO A 34 -9.50 -4.17 -11.54
C PRO A 34 -8.51 -5.29 -11.85
N ASN A 35 -7.61 -5.59 -10.92
CA ASN A 35 -6.54 -6.59 -11.08
C ASN A 35 -5.59 -6.35 -12.26
N HIS A 36 -5.54 -5.13 -12.81
CA HIS A 36 -4.52 -4.81 -13.81
C HIS A 36 -3.13 -4.69 -13.15
N VAL A 37 -3.01 -3.88 -12.10
CA VAL A 37 -1.75 -3.67 -11.38
C VAL A 37 -1.99 -3.77 -9.88
N TRP A 38 -1.33 -4.70 -9.22
CA TRP A 38 -1.21 -4.68 -7.77
C TRP A 38 0.09 -4.03 -7.36
N ALA A 39 0.01 -3.07 -6.46
CA ALA A 39 1.19 -2.45 -5.85
C ALA A 39 1.47 -3.09 -4.50
N ILE A 40 2.69 -3.60 -4.31
CA ILE A 40 3.15 -4.19 -3.06
C ILE A 40 4.30 -3.38 -2.48
N ASP A 41 4.38 -3.29 -1.16
CA ASP A 41 5.43 -2.55 -0.49
C ASP A 41 5.52 -2.91 1.00
N PHE A 42 6.65 -2.60 1.62
CA PHE A 42 6.83 -2.80 3.06
C PHE A 42 6.63 -1.52 3.86
N VAL A 43 6.01 -1.69 5.01
CA VAL A 43 6.00 -0.71 6.10
C VAL A 43 6.69 -1.32 7.31
N GLN A 44 7.59 -0.59 7.94
CA GLN A 44 8.25 -1.02 9.17
C GLN A 44 7.82 -0.13 10.33
N ASP A 45 7.67 -0.75 11.51
CA ASP A 45 7.36 -0.07 12.75
C ASP A 45 7.92 -0.83 13.96
N LYS A 46 7.72 -0.29 15.17
CA LYS A 46 8.23 -0.87 16.41
C LYS A 46 7.08 -1.13 17.39
N LEU A 47 7.16 -2.28 18.06
CA LEU A 47 6.32 -2.59 19.22
C LEU A 47 6.71 -1.70 20.41
N SER A 48 5.87 -1.65 21.44
CA SER A 48 6.11 -0.88 22.67
C SER A 48 7.41 -1.27 23.40
N ASN A 49 7.87 -2.52 23.21
CA ASN A 49 9.14 -3.02 23.75
C ASN A 49 10.36 -2.71 22.86
N GLY A 50 10.20 -1.91 21.80
CA GLY A 50 11.27 -1.53 20.86
C GLY A 50 11.56 -2.54 19.74
N ARG A 51 10.98 -3.74 19.76
CA ARG A 51 11.19 -4.76 18.72
C ARG A 51 10.54 -4.31 17.41
N SER A 52 11.30 -4.36 16.32
CA SER A 52 10.80 -4.03 14.99
C SER A 52 9.86 -5.12 14.45
N TYR A 53 8.89 -4.71 13.64
CA TYR A 53 8.06 -5.60 12.83
C TYR A 53 7.84 -5.01 11.44
N LYS A 54 7.53 -5.88 10.49
CA LYS A 54 7.25 -5.53 9.09
C LYS A 54 5.78 -5.78 8.76
N MET A 55 5.27 -4.98 7.84
CA MET A 55 3.95 -5.13 7.26
C MET A 55 4.09 -5.12 5.75
N LEU A 56 3.61 -6.17 5.08
CA LEU A 56 3.45 -6.18 3.62
C LEU A 56 2.08 -5.58 3.29
N THR A 57 2.05 -4.54 2.48
CA THR A 57 0.83 -3.92 1.96
C THR A 57 0.61 -4.39 0.53
N VAL A 58 -0.61 -4.76 0.18
CA VAL A 58 -1.02 -5.15 -1.17
C VAL A 58 -2.25 -4.33 -1.56
N LEU A 59 -2.15 -3.57 -2.65
CA LEU A 59 -3.18 -2.65 -3.13
C LEU A 59 -3.50 -2.93 -4.59
N ASP A 60 -4.77 -2.91 -4.96
CA ASP A 60 -5.17 -2.77 -6.36
C ASP A 60 -5.11 -1.29 -6.75
N GLU A 61 -4.24 -0.95 -7.69
CA GLU A 61 -4.04 0.44 -8.11
C GLU A 61 -5.25 1.03 -8.85
N TYR A 62 -6.12 0.22 -9.46
CA TYR A 62 -7.31 0.71 -10.15
C TYR A 62 -8.44 1.01 -9.18
N THR A 63 -8.84 0.01 -8.40
CA THR A 63 -9.95 0.13 -7.45
C THR A 63 -9.60 0.94 -6.21
N ARG A 64 -8.31 1.14 -5.90
CA ARG A 64 -7.77 1.69 -4.64
C ARG A 64 -8.02 0.80 -3.44
N GLN A 65 -8.54 -0.39 -3.64
CA GLN A 65 -8.77 -1.36 -2.58
C GLN A 65 -7.44 -1.81 -1.98
N ALA A 66 -7.36 -1.81 -0.66
CA ALA A 66 -6.28 -2.44 0.06
C ALA A 66 -6.64 -3.92 0.26
N LEU A 67 -6.00 -4.80 -0.51
CA LEU A 67 -6.29 -6.23 -0.53
C LEU A 67 -5.83 -6.91 0.75
N ALA A 68 -4.64 -6.53 1.25
CA ALA A 68 -4.11 -7.05 2.49
C ALA A 68 -3.08 -6.11 3.15
N VAL A 69 -2.95 -6.24 4.46
CA VAL A 69 -1.79 -5.80 5.25
C VAL A 69 -1.36 -6.97 6.13
N THR A 70 -0.31 -7.68 5.71
CA THR A 70 0.22 -8.84 6.44
C THR A 70 1.28 -8.40 7.42
N VAL A 71 1.10 -8.71 8.71
CA VAL A 71 1.98 -8.29 9.82
C VAL A 71 2.83 -9.47 10.29
N ARG A 72 4.17 -9.32 10.30
CA ARG A 72 5.13 -10.30 10.84
C ARG A 72 6.32 -9.61 11.50
N THR A 73 7.03 -10.29 12.40
CA THR A 73 8.26 -9.77 13.00
C THR A 73 9.41 -9.72 11.99
N ARG A 74 9.48 -10.72 11.10
CA ARG A 74 10.40 -10.79 9.98
C ARG A 74 9.62 -11.23 8.75
N MET A 75 10.08 -10.84 7.58
CA MET A 75 9.40 -11.20 6.33
C MET A 75 10.45 -11.29 5.22
N GLY A 76 10.58 -12.47 4.64
CA GLY A 76 11.40 -12.76 3.47
C GLY A 76 10.56 -13.00 2.23
N ALA A 77 11.19 -13.43 1.13
CA ALA A 77 10.50 -13.69 -0.15
C ALA A 77 9.39 -14.75 -0.01
N GLU A 78 9.65 -15.84 0.71
CA GLU A 78 8.66 -16.90 0.94
C GLU A 78 7.44 -16.40 1.70
N ASP A 79 7.64 -15.55 2.72
CA ASP A 79 6.54 -14.93 3.47
C ASP A 79 5.68 -14.00 2.59
N VAL A 80 6.31 -13.34 1.59
CA VAL A 80 5.59 -12.54 0.59
C VAL A 80 4.73 -13.44 -0.28
N LEU A 81 5.27 -14.58 -0.75
CA LEU A 81 4.52 -15.55 -1.55
C LEU A 81 3.34 -16.14 -0.77
N GLU A 82 3.54 -16.52 0.49
CA GLU A 82 2.47 -16.99 1.38
C GLU A 82 1.36 -15.94 1.59
N ALA A 83 1.73 -14.65 1.60
CA ALA A 83 0.75 -13.58 1.74
C ALA A 83 -0.01 -13.30 0.43
N LEU A 84 0.64 -13.45 -0.73
CA LEU A 84 0.03 -13.20 -2.03
C LEU A 84 -0.88 -14.34 -2.50
N TYR A 85 -0.50 -15.60 -2.23
CA TYR A 85 -1.22 -16.76 -2.74
C TYR A 85 -2.73 -16.76 -2.42
N PRO A 86 -3.17 -16.58 -1.16
CA PRO A 86 -4.61 -16.52 -0.86
C PRO A 86 -5.32 -15.34 -1.53
N LEU A 87 -4.62 -14.22 -1.78
CA LEU A 87 -5.21 -13.09 -2.48
C LEU A 87 -5.46 -13.40 -3.95
N LEU A 88 -4.58 -14.18 -4.61
CA LEU A 88 -4.81 -14.64 -5.99
C LEU A 88 -6.06 -15.53 -6.07
N LEU A 89 -6.27 -16.40 -5.08
CA LEU A 89 -7.45 -17.26 -5.03
C LEU A 89 -8.75 -16.45 -4.80
N GLN A 90 -8.68 -15.40 -3.99
CA GLN A 90 -9.84 -14.61 -3.60
C GLN A 90 -10.21 -13.54 -4.65
N HIS A 91 -9.23 -12.88 -5.24
CA HIS A 91 -9.43 -11.70 -6.10
C HIS A 91 -9.12 -11.98 -7.58
N GLY A 92 -8.53 -13.13 -7.89
CA GLY A 92 -7.96 -13.41 -9.20
C GLY A 92 -6.52 -12.96 -9.35
N THR A 93 -5.89 -13.35 -10.45
CA THR A 93 -4.49 -13.07 -10.75
C THR A 93 -4.35 -11.69 -11.39
N PRO A 94 -3.54 -10.76 -10.84
CA PRO A 94 -3.27 -9.50 -11.50
C PRO A 94 -2.36 -9.71 -12.72
N GLU A 95 -2.44 -8.81 -13.70
CA GLU A 95 -1.52 -8.84 -14.83
C GLU A 95 -0.10 -8.43 -14.42
N TYR A 96 0.00 -7.46 -13.51
CA TYR A 96 1.27 -6.91 -13.04
C TYR A 96 1.32 -6.79 -11.53
N ILE A 97 2.52 -7.04 -10.97
CA ILE A 97 2.86 -6.65 -9.60
C ILE A 97 3.95 -5.58 -9.65
N ARG A 98 3.65 -4.42 -9.05
CA ARG A 98 4.60 -3.31 -8.89
C ARG A 98 5.18 -3.33 -7.50
N SER A 99 6.52 -3.33 -7.41
CA SER A 99 7.27 -3.27 -6.15
C SER A 99 8.49 -2.37 -6.27
N ASP A 100 9.07 -2.00 -5.15
CA ASP A 100 10.43 -1.47 -5.14
C ASP A 100 11.47 -2.59 -5.41
N ASN A 101 12.75 -2.22 -5.40
CA ASN A 101 13.86 -3.15 -5.60
C ASN A 101 14.34 -3.78 -4.26
N GLY A 102 13.44 -3.95 -3.30
CA GLY A 102 13.75 -4.64 -2.05
C GLY A 102 14.23 -6.07 -2.29
N PRO A 103 15.19 -6.58 -1.49
CA PRO A 103 15.77 -7.91 -1.68
C PRO A 103 14.72 -9.03 -1.68
N GLU A 104 13.62 -8.85 -0.95
CA GLU A 104 12.53 -9.82 -0.90
C GLU A 104 11.76 -9.91 -2.23
N PHE A 105 11.66 -8.80 -2.97
CA PHE A 105 10.91 -8.73 -4.23
C PHE A 105 11.78 -9.11 -5.45
N VAL A 106 13.11 -8.89 -5.38
CA VAL A 106 14.04 -9.27 -6.44
C VAL A 106 14.58 -10.69 -6.28
N ALA A 107 14.28 -11.36 -5.16
CA ALA A 107 14.70 -12.73 -4.90
C ALA A 107 14.26 -13.68 -6.02
N GLU A 108 15.15 -14.62 -6.38
CA GLU A 108 14.92 -15.58 -7.45
C GLU A 108 13.61 -16.38 -7.25
N ALA A 109 13.35 -16.82 -6.01
CA ALA A 109 12.11 -17.52 -5.68
C ALA A 109 10.85 -16.72 -6.03
N MET A 110 10.86 -15.39 -5.76
CA MET A 110 9.77 -14.49 -6.12
C MET A 110 9.61 -14.38 -7.64
N GLN A 111 10.71 -14.21 -8.37
CA GLN A 111 10.68 -14.07 -9.83
C GLN A 111 10.19 -15.35 -10.53
N ILE A 112 10.68 -16.52 -10.10
CA ILE A 112 10.24 -17.82 -10.63
C ILE A 112 8.74 -18.01 -10.36
N TRP A 113 8.28 -17.68 -9.16
CA TRP A 113 6.87 -17.82 -8.81
C TRP A 113 5.98 -16.91 -9.66
N LEU A 114 6.34 -15.63 -9.81
CA LEU A 114 5.61 -14.67 -10.65
C LEU A 114 5.50 -15.18 -12.09
N GLN A 115 6.58 -15.70 -12.65
CA GLN A 115 6.59 -16.28 -13.98
C GLN A 115 5.64 -17.49 -14.10
N ARG A 116 5.64 -18.38 -13.10
CA ARG A 116 4.76 -19.57 -13.08
C ARG A 116 3.28 -19.24 -13.03
N VAL A 117 2.91 -18.19 -12.30
CA VAL A 117 1.50 -17.74 -12.20
C VAL A 117 1.12 -16.73 -13.30
N GLY A 118 2.05 -16.39 -14.20
CA GLY A 118 1.80 -15.51 -15.33
C GLY A 118 1.72 -14.02 -15.00
N ILE A 119 2.26 -13.61 -13.85
CA ILE A 119 2.29 -12.22 -13.39
C ILE A 119 3.57 -11.54 -13.86
N LYS A 120 3.47 -10.36 -14.45
CA LYS A 120 4.63 -9.56 -14.90
C LYS A 120 5.09 -8.62 -13.77
N PRO A 121 6.37 -8.70 -13.34
CA PRO A 121 6.90 -7.74 -12.36
C PRO A 121 7.14 -6.38 -13.00
N ILE A 122 6.79 -5.30 -12.26
CA ILE A 122 7.17 -3.92 -12.56
C ILE A 122 8.04 -3.43 -11.40
N GLN A 123 9.32 -3.23 -11.65
CA GLN A 123 10.22 -2.67 -10.66
C GLN A 123 10.24 -1.15 -10.76
N ILE A 124 10.16 -0.48 -9.61
CA ILE A 124 10.24 0.97 -9.51
C ILE A 124 11.70 1.38 -9.61
N TYR A 125 12.02 2.29 -10.54
CA TYR A 125 13.39 2.76 -10.69
C TYR A 125 13.86 3.56 -9.46
N PRO A 126 15.11 3.39 -9.03
CA PRO A 126 15.69 4.21 -7.99
C PRO A 126 15.57 5.70 -8.34
N GLY A 127 15.02 6.50 -7.42
CA GLY A 127 14.80 7.93 -7.65
C GLY A 127 13.46 8.31 -8.30
N SER A 128 12.56 7.34 -8.57
CA SER A 128 11.23 7.55 -9.13
C SER A 128 10.09 7.26 -8.14
N PRO A 129 10.04 7.92 -6.97
CA PRO A 129 9.04 7.64 -5.94
C PRO A 129 7.60 7.88 -6.42
N TRP A 130 7.39 8.73 -7.42
CA TRP A 130 6.05 8.96 -8.01
C TRP A 130 5.45 7.71 -8.68
N GLU A 131 6.26 6.70 -9.02
CA GLU A 131 5.77 5.43 -9.56
C GLU A 131 5.02 4.61 -8.51
N ASN A 132 5.34 4.77 -7.21
CA ASN A 132 4.67 4.12 -6.08
C ASN A 132 3.66 5.01 -5.35
N GLY A 133 3.20 6.08 -5.98
CA GLY A 133 2.37 7.11 -5.33
C GLY A 133 1.09 6.60 -4.67
N TYR A 134 0.57 5.45 -5.08
CA TYR A 134 -0.61 4.84 -4.44
C TYR A 134 -0.26 4.18 -3.11
N ASN A 135 0.82 3.41 -3.06
CA ASN A 135 1.32 2.83 -1.82
C ASN A 135 1.81 3.91 -0.85
N GLU A 136 2.52 4.93 -1.34
CA GLU A 136 2.97 6.04 -0.48
C GLU A 136 1.77 6.73 0.19
N ARG A 137 0.71 7.01 -0.55
CA ARG A 137 -0.51 7.62 -0.01
C ARG A 137 -1.18 6.69 1.01
N PHE A 138 -1.30 5.41 0.70
CA PHE A 138 -1.85 4.40 1.60
C PHE A 138 -1.03 4.30 2.89
N LYS A 139 0.30 4.13 2.78
CA LYS A 139 1.21 4.07 3.93
C LYS A 139 1.13 5.34 4.80
N GLY A 140 1.06 6.51 4.16
CA GLY A 140 0.87 7.78 4.86
C GLY A 140 -0.44 7.84 5.64
N THR A 141 -1.51 7.25 5.11
CA THR A 141 -2.81 7.16 5.78
C THR A 141 -2.77 6.16 6.92
N LEU A 142 -2.25 4.95 6.68
CA LEU A 142 -2.05 3.93 7.72
C LEU A 142 -1.22 4.47 8.90
N ARG A 143 -0.13 5.20 8.62
CA ARG A 143 0.67 5.84 9.67
C ARG A 143 -0.13 6.83 10.48
N ARG A 144 -0.81 7.78 9.83
CA ARG A 144 -1.54 8.84 10.54
C ARG A 144 -2.69 8.31 11.38
N GLU A 145 -3.41 7.32 10.87
CA GLU A 145 -4.66 6.86 11.46
C GLU A 145 -4.50 5.69 12.42
N VAL A 146 -3.41 4.92 12.30
CA VAL A 146 -3.19 3.73 13.12
C VAL A 146 -1.83 3.77 13.81
N LEU A 147 -0.71 3.76 13.06
CA LEU A 147 0.61 3.51 13.63
C LEU A 147 1.11 4.64 14.53
N ASN A 148 0.72 5.89 14.28
CA ASN A 148 1.07 7.03 15.14
C ASN A 148 0.10 7.21 16.32
N ALA A 149 -1.11 6.66 16.21
CA ALA A 149 -2.14 6.77 17.24
C ALA A 149 -2.06 5.63 18.28
N GLU A 150 -1.54 4.47 17.86
CA GLU A 150 -1.54 3.24 18.65
C GLU A 150 -0.11 2.74 18.92
N ARG A 151 0.12 2.23 20.13
CA ARG A 151 1.35 1.50 20.48
C ARG A 151 1.01 0.04 20.74
N PHE A 152 1.50 -0.84 19.89
CA PHE A 152 1.21 -2.27 19.99
C PHE A 152 2.20 -2.99 20.90
N ALA A 153 1.69 -3.79 21.82
CA ALA A 153 2.52 -4.67 22.65
C ALA A 153 2.98 -5.93 21.88
N THR A 154 2.16 -6.41 20.94
CA THR A 154 2.44 -7.61 20.15
C THR A 154 2.04 -7.42 18.68
N THR A 155 2.67 -8.21 17.79
CA THR A 155 2.27 -8.27 16.37
C THR A 155 0.84 -8.80 16.18
N LYS A 156 0.33 -9.64 17.10
CA LYS A 156 -1.06 -10.10 17.10
C LYS A 156 -2.04 -8.95 17.32
N GLN A 157 -1.76 -8.08 18.29
CA GLN A 157 -2.55 -6.87 18.52
C GLN A 157 -2.52 -5.95 17.30
N ALA A 158 -1.32 -5.67 16.75
CA ALA A 158 -1.17 -4.87 15.54
C ALA A 158 -2.02 -5.44 14.39
N LYS A 159 -1.97 -6.75 14.15
CA LYS A 159 -2.75 -7.42 13.11
C LYS A 159 -4.26 -7.21 13.28
N ILE A 160 -4.78 -7.33 14.50
CA ILE A 160 -6.22 -7.15 14.79
C ILE A 160 -6.65 -5.73 14.47
N VAL A 161 -5.94 -4.73 15.00
CA VAL A 161 -6.28 -3.30 14.83
C VAL A 161 -6.16 -2.90 13.36
N ILE A 162 -5.06 -3.29 12.69
CA ILE A 162 -4.83 -2.98 11.28
C ILE A 162 -5.91 -3.62 10.39
N ASN A 163 -6.31 -4.87 10.64
CA ASN A 163 -7.36 -5.53 9.87
C ASN A 163 -8.74 -4.87 10.09
N HIS A 164 -9.02 -4.39 11.30
CA HIS A 164 -10.24 -3.61 11.57
C HIS A 164 -10.23 -2.29 10.78
N TRP A 165 -9.14 -1.55 10.86
CA TRP A 165 -8.96 -0.31 10.11
C TRP A 165 -9.02 -0.56 8.58
N LEU A 166 -8.44 -1.66 8.09
CA LEU A 166 -8.45 -2.02 6.68
C LEU A 166 -9.88 -2.21 6.14
N ARG A 167 -10.77 -2.81 6.95
CA ARG A 167 -12.19 -2.90 6.60
C ARG A 167 -12.84 -1.51 6.49
N GLN A 168 -12.57 -0.62 7.44
CA GLN A 168 -13.08 0.75 7.39
C GLN A 168 -12.51 1.50 6.17
N TYR A 169 -11.21 1.33 5.87
CA TYR A 169 -10.56 1.90 4.71
C TYR A 169 -11.24 1.48 3.41
N ASN A 170 -11.59 0.22 3.26
CA ASN A 170 -12.19 -0.32 2.04
C ASN A 170 -13.69 -0.02 1.91
N HIS A 171 -14.44 -0.03 3.00
CA HIS A 171 -15.91 -0.01 2.93
C HIS A 171 -16.54 1.32 3.36
N THR A 172 -15.85 2.13 4.16
CA THR A 172 -16.45 3.32 4.76
C THR A 172 -15.70 4.60 4.40
N ARG A 173 -14.35 4.52 4.29
CA ARG A 173 -13.52 5.70 4.09
C ARG A 173 -13.77 6.35 2.73
N PRO A 174 -14.10 7.67 2.66
CA PRO A 174 -14.24 8.36 1.39
C PRO A 174 -12.87 8.58 0.74
N HIS A 175 -12.76 8.31 -0.56
CA HIS A 175 -11.59 8.55 -1.37
C HIS A 175 -11.86 9.61 -2.42
N GLN A 176 -11.10 10.71 -2.39
CA GLN A 176 -11.24 11.81 -3.36
C GLN A 176 -11.09 11.33 -4.80
N ALA A 177 -10.16 10.39 -5.05
CA ALA A 177 -9.94 9.81 -6.38
C ALA A 177 -11.09 8.90 -6.87
N LEU A 178 -12.03 8.53 -5.99
CA LEU A 178 -13.20 7.71 -6.27
C LEU A 178 -14.51 8.52 -6.09
N ASN A 179 -14.46 9.83 -6.32
CA ASN A 179 -15.60 10.73 -6.12
C ASN A 179 -16.19 10.62 -4.71
N MET A 180 -15.32 10.60 -3.69
CA MET A 180 -15.67 10.49 -2.28
C MET A 180 -16.37 9.16 -1.89
N ARG A 181 -16.27 8.13 -2.74
CA ARG A 181 -16.75 6.77 -2.42
C ARG A 181 -15.62 5.92 -1.83
N PRO A 182 -15.94 4.93 -1.01
CA PRO A 182 -14.96 3.93 -0.59
C PRO A 182 -14.56 3.00 -1.76
N PRO A 183 -13.43 2.30 -1.68
CA PRO A 183 -13.00 1.34 -2.69
C PRO A 183 -14.01 0.23 -2.97
N ILE A 184 -14.69 -0.24 -1.92
CA ILE A 184 -15.78 -1.23 -2.00
C ILE A 184 -17.04 -0.58 -1.44
N PRO A 185 -17.88 0.05 -2.28
CA PRO A 185 -19.12 0.66 -1.81
C PRO A 185 -20.13 -0.42 -1.37
N GLU A 186 -20.97 -0.11 -0.38
CA GLU A 186 -21.99 -1.02 0.16
C GLU A 186 -22.91 -1.62 -0.92
N THR A 187 -23.12 -0.91 -2.01
CA THR A 187 -23.91 -1.39 -3.16
C THR A 187 -23.36 -2.65 -3.80
N LEU A 188 -22.03 -2.92 -3.68
CA LEU A 188 -21.41 -4.15 -4.18
C LEU A 188 -21.53 -5.30 -3.18
N ILE A 189 -21.71 -5.00 -1.88
CA ILE A 189 -21.87 -6.02 -0.83
C ILE A 189 -23.27 -6.66 -0.89
N ARG A 190 -24.29 -5.89 -1.25
CA ARG A 190 -25.69 -6.37 -1.34
C ARG A 190 -25.96 -7.27 -2.53
N ASN A 191 -25.07 -7.33 -3.50
CA ASN A 191 -25.19 -8.16 -4.71
C ASN A 191 -24.30 -9.42 -4.66
N GLY A 192 -23.71 -9.76 -3.52
CA GLY A 192 -23.10 -11.06 -3.30
C GLY A 192 -24.19 -12.14 -3.31
N PRO A 193 -23.90 -13.39 -3.78
CA PRO A 193 -24.91 -14.45 -3.79
C PRO A 193 -25.44 -14.60 -2.35
N GLU A 194 -26.76 -14.46 -2.19
CA GLU A 194 -27.46 -14.90 -1.00
C GLU A 194 -27.09 -16.37 -0.82
N LEU A 195 -26.31 -16.68 0.20
CA LEU A 195 -26.14 -18.05 0.64
C LEU A 195 -27.56 -18.49 1.09
N GLY A 196 -28.29 -19.08 0.16
CA GLY A 196 -29.59 -19.65 0.40
C GLY A 196 -29.51 -20.63 1.56
N GLY A 197 -30.46 -20.48 2.47
CA GLY A 197 -30.65 -21.26 3.67
C GLY A 197 -30.84 -22.76 3.44
#